data_18ef5691faebcaa43d8bc2f9473363ee
#
_entry.id   18ef5691faebcaa43d8bc2f9473363ee
#
_cell.length_a   1.000
_cell.length_b   1.000
_cell.length_c   1.000
_cell.angle_alpha   90.00
_cell.angle_beta   90.00
_cell.angle_gamma   90.00
#
_symmetry.space_group_name_H-M   'P 1'
#
loop_
_entity.id
_entity.type
_entity.pdbx_description
1 polymer ?
#
loop_
_entity_poly.entity_id
_entity_poly.type
_entity_poly.pdbx_seq_one_letter_code
_entity_poly.pdbx_strand_id
1 'polypeptide(L)'
;GGEAGLHPSNIHDNAYAIGTLDLTGDQSILLGPDGPSLGGFVCPVTTAKGEMWKLGQLHPGDKVHFRLLDLDQAKEIREAEEANLRHEYQEVVLPEQKDLDYYYAILAEETAAGTKIVARLDGEDNILVEYGEMELDIAIRFRVHVLMQELKKKDLPVIDLTPGIRSLQIHFDIEKISLKEMLAAVLETNRTLPELSDVTVPSRIIWLPLSWDDPQTQLAAKRYQQTVRPNAPWCPSNPEFIRRINGLDSIGDVQNIVFDADYLVLGLGDVYLGAPV
;
A
#
# COMPACT_ATOMS: atom_id res chain seq x y z
N GLY A 1 2.06 22.48 5.51
CA GLY A 1 3.36 21.91 5.76
C GLY A 1 4.46 22.93 5.50
N GLY A 2 5.55 22.84 6.21
CA GLY A 2 6.73 23.65 6.00
C GLY A 2 7.47 23.32 4.70
N GLU A 3 8.76 23.61 4.63
CA GLU A 3 9.60 23.38 3.45
C GLU A 3 9.62 21.88 3.02
N ALA A 4 9.49 20.95 3.98
CA ALA A 4 9.43 19.51 3.76
C ALA A 4 7.99 18.97 3.70
N GLY A 5 6.98 19.82 3.50
CA GLY A 5 5.57 19.42 3.45
C GLY A 5 5.30 18.42 2.33
N LEU A 6 4.64 17.31 2.67
CA LEU A 6 4.24 16.29 1.72
C LEU A 6 2.91 16.65 1.03
N HIS A 7 2.68 16.09 -0.16
CA HIS A 7 1.39 16.20 -0.83
C HIS A 7 0.31 15.45 -0.01
N PRO A 8 -0.96 15.93 0.02
CA PRO A 8 -2.03 15.28 0.79
C PRO A 8 -2.33 13.83 0.41
N SER A 9 -1.93 13.39 -0.79
CA SER A 9 -2.05 12.01 -1.21
C SER A 9 -1.03 11.06 -0.56
N ASN A 10 0.02 11.60 0.07
CA ASN A 10 1.03 10.78 0.74
C ASN A 10 0.50 10.25 2.07
N ILE A 11 0.69 8.95 2.26
CA ILE A 11 0.40 8.24 3.51
C ILE A 11 1.63 7.44 3.94
N HIS A 12 1.57 6.79 5.10
CA HIS A 12 2.57 5.78 5.43
C HIS A 12 2.44 4.58 4.48
N ASP A 13 3.51 3.81 4.39
CA ASP A 13 3.59 2.64 3.52
C ASP A 13 2.41 1.69 3.73
N ASN A 14 1.73 1.37 2.65
CA ASN A 14 0.53 0.56 2.61
C ASN A 14 0.60 -0.45 1.45
N ALA A 15 -0.08 -1.57 1.60
CA ALA A 15 -0.19 -2.56 0.53
C ALA A 15 -1.17 -2.10 -0.56
N TYR A 16 -0.87 -2.45 -1.80
CA TYR A 16 -1.67 -2.13 -2.97
C TYR A 16 -2.26 -3.39 -3.59
N ALA A 17 -3.56 -3.36 -3.90
CA ALA A 17 -4.20 -4.40 -4.70
C ALA A 17 -3.99 -4.15 -6.19
N ILE A 18 -3.94 -5.21 -6.99
CA ILE A 18 -3.94 -5.09 -8.46
C ILE A 18 -5.27 -4.46 -8.92
N GLY A 19 -5.19 -3.51 -9.85
CA GLY A 19 -6.35 -2.77 -10.33
C GLY A 19 -6.71 -1.54 -9.50
N THR A 20 -5.95 -1.23 -8.48
CA THR A 20 -6.15 -0.05 -7.64
C THR A 20 -5.82 1.23 -8.40
N LEU A 21 -6.61 2.27 -8.16
CA LEU A 21 -6.32 3.63 -8.61
C LEU A 21 -5.44 4.32 -7.57
N ASP A 22 -4.18 4.48 -7.90
CA ASP A 22 -3.16 5.12 -7.06
C ASP A 22 -3.07 6.62 -7.38
N LEU A 23 -3.19 7.47 -6.37
CA LEU A 23 -3.12 8.93 -6.49
C LEU A 23 -1.71 9.43 -6.16
N THR A 24 -0.84 9.46 -7.18
CA THR A 24 0.55 9.90 -7.03
C THR A 24 0.68 11.43 -7.20
N GLY A 25 0.32 12.19 -6.19
CA GLY A 25 0.29 13.65 -6.28
C GLY A 25 -0.82 14.12 -7.23
N ASP A 26 -0.43 14.79 -8.32
CA ASP A 26 -1.36 15.35 -9.31
C ASP A 26 -1.77 14.35 -10.41
N GLN A 27 -1.29 13.11 -10.34
CA GLN A 27 -1.59 12.07 -11.32
C GLN A 27 -2.29 10.89 -10.67
N SER A 28 -3.16 10.23 -11.43
CA SER A 28 -3.78 8.98 -11.05
C SER A 28 -3.26 7.86 -11.94
N ILE A 29 -2.84 6.75 -11.31
CA ILE A 29 -2.25 5.60 -11.99
C ILE A 29 -3.07 4.37 -11.65
N LEU A 30 -3.51 3.61 -12.66
CA LEU A 30 -4.09 2.29 -12.46
C LEU A 30 -2.96 1.27 -12.35
N LEU A 31 -2.90 0.58 -11.21
CA LEU A 31 -1.86 -0.41 -10.95
C LEU A 31 -2.19 -1.74 -11.64
N GLY A 32 -1.28 -2.18 -12.49
CA GLY A 32 -1.31 -3.50 -13.13
C GLY A 32 -0.60 -4.58 -12.29
N PRO A 33 -0.52 -5.83 -12.83
CA PRO A 33 0.16 -6.93 -12.14
C PRO A 33 1.66 -6.72 -11.90
N ASP A 34 2.27 -5.82 -12.65
CA ASP A 34 3.68 -5.40 -12.57
C ASP A 34 3.86 -4.08 -11.78
N GLY A 35 2.80 -3.57 -11.19
CA GLY A 35 2.85 -2.42 -10.30
C GLY A 35 3.48 -2.75 -8.94
N PRO A 36 3.78 -1.73 -8.13
CA PRO A 36 4.30 -1.92 -6.79
C PRO A 36 3.29 -2.64 -5.89
N SER A 37 3.77 -3.50 -5.00
CA SER A 37 2.95 -4.18 -3.99
C SER A 37 2.77 -3.34 -2.72
N LEU A 38 3.65 -2.38 -2.50
CA LEU A 38 3.65 -1.45 -1.37
C LEU A 38 3.99 -0.04 -1.84
N GLY A 39 3.41 0.96 -1.21
CA GLY A 39 3.75 2.36 -1.44
C GLY A 39 3.08 3.31 -0.46
N GLY A 40 3.39 4.57 -0.59
CA GLY A 40 2.97 5.64 0.32
C GLY A 40 1.94 6.58 -0.27
N PHE A 41 1.02 6.09 -1.12
CA PHE A 41 -0.02 6.91 -1.73
C PHE A 41 -1.43 6.40 -1.46
N VAL A 42 -2.39 7.32 -1.47
CA VAL A 42 -3.80 6.99 -1.25
C VAL A 42 -4.36 6.25 -2.46
N CYS A 43 -5.00 5.14 -2.19
CA CYS A 43 -5.67 4.28 -3.15
C CYS A 43 -7.17 4.20 -2.84
N PRO A 44 -8.00 5.10 -3.38
CA PRO A 44 -9.40 5.24 -2.97
C PRO A 44 -10.35 4.18 -3.53
N VAL A 45 -10.01 3.55 -4.64
CA VAL A 45 -10.86 2.59 -5.34
C VAL A 45 -10.03 1.51 -6.04
N THR A 46 -10.64 0.34 -6.25
CA THR A 46 -10.04 -0.77 -6.99
C THR A 46 -10.98 -1.22 -8.11
N THR A 47 -10.42 -1.53 -9.27
CA THR A 47 -11.19 -2.03 -10.41
C THR A 47 -11.84 -3.37 -10.07
N ALA A 48 -13.12 -3.52 -10.36
CA ALA A 48 -13.84 -4.79 -10.18
C ALA A 48 -13.14 -5.92 -10.97
N LYS A 49 -13.03 -7.10 -10.35
CA LYS A 49 -12.27 -8.24 -10.90
C LYS A 49 -12.72 -8.67 -12.28
N GLY A 50 -14.02 -8.70 -12.53
CA GLY A 50 -14.59 -9.00 -13.86
C GLY A 50 -14.31 -7.93 -14.93
N GLU A 51 -13.81 -6.75 -14.55
CA GLU A 51 -13.46 -5.66 -15.45
C GLU A 51 -11.95 -5.50 -15.70
N MET A 52 -11.12 -6.25 -14.96
CA MET A 52 -9.64 -6.13 -14.99
C MET A 52 -9.06 -6.32 -16.40
N TRP A 53 -9.62 -7.21 -17.19
CA TRP A 53 -9.15 -7.47 -18.55
C TRP A 53 -9.20 -6.23 -19.46
N LYS A 54 -10.10 -5.28 -19.19
CA LYS A 54 -10.23 -4.03 -19.95
C LYS A 54 -9.01 -3.14 -19.81
N LEU A 55 -8.35 -3.18 -18.64
CA LEU A 55 -7.13 -2.38 -18.40
C LEU A 55 -6.03 -2.74 -19.39
N GLY A 56 -5.90 -4.03 -19.74
CA GLY A 56 -4.94 -4.51 -20.72
C GLY A 56 -5.27 -4.14 -22.17
N GLN A 57 -6.46 -3.60 -22.43
CA GLN A 57 -6.90 -3.17 -23.78
C GLN A 57 -6.71 -1.66 -24.01
N LEU A 58 -6.34 -0.90 -22.97
CA LEU A 58 -6.21 0.55 -23.07
C LEU A 58 -4.97 0.98 -23.85
N HIS A 59 -5.12 2.02 -24.67
CA HIS A 59 -4.05 2.65 -25.43
C HIS A 59 -3.94 4.15 -25.10
N PRO A 60 -2.77 4.77 -25.33
CA PRO A 60 -2.64 6.21 -25.19
C PRO A 60 -3.65 6.97 -26.04
N GLY A 61 -4.43 7.85 -25.41
CA GLY A 61 -5.52 8.60 -26.04
C GLY A 61 -6.91 8.05 -25.79
N ASP A 62 -7.04 6.84 -25.26
CA ASP A 62 -8.34 6.31 -24.83
C ASP A 62 -8.92 7.11 -23.66
N LYS A 63 -10.24 7.19 -23.62
CA LYS A 63 -10.96 7.85 -22.54
C LYS A 63 -11.65 6.80 -21.69
N VAL A 64 -11.34 6.82 -20.40
CA VAL A 64 -11.91 5.91 -19.39
C VAL A 64 -12.96 6.67 -18.58
N HIS A 65 -14.10 6.04 -18.35
CA HIS A 65 -15.14 6.51 -17.46
C HIS A 65 -15.37 5.47 -16.36
N PHE A 66 -15.14 5.85 -15.11
CA PHE A 66 -15.33 4.97 -13.96
C PHE A 66 -16.76 5.07 -13.45
N ARG A 67 -17.31 3.94 -13.02
CA ARG A 67 -18.55 3.84 -12.26
C ARG A 67 -18.28 3.20 -10.91
N LEU A 68 -18.81 3.80 -9.86
CA LEU A 68 -18.72 3.23 -8.52
C LEU A 68 -19.74 2.09 -8.41
N LEU A 69 -19.26 0.93 -7.99
CA LEU A 69 -20.03 -0.30 -7.80
C LEU A 69 -19.95 -0.74 -6.34
N ASP A 70 -21.01 -1.39 -5.85
CA ASP A 70 -20.93 -2.16 -4.63
C ASP A 70 -20.42 -3.60 -4.90
N LEU A 71 -20.18 -4.36 -3.83
CA LEU A 71 -19.66 -5.73 -3.95
C LEU A 71 -20.61 -6.69 -4.67
N ASP A 72 -21.92 -6.55 -4.50
CA ASP A 72 -22.90 -7.43 -5.15
C ASP A 72 -22.87 -7.19 -6.67
N GLN A 73 -22.82 -5.93 -7.09
CA GLN A 73 -22.69 -5.55 -8.49
C GLN A 73 -21.36 -6.01 -9.11
N ALA A 74 -20.25 -5.87 -8.38
CA ALA A 74 -18.94 -6.36 -8.82
C ALA A 74 -18.94 -7.88 -8.98
N LYS A 75 -19.56 -8.60 -8.05
CA LYS A 75 -19.74 -10.04 -8.10
C LYS A 75 -20.58 -10.48 -9.31
N GLU A 76 -21.71 -9.82 -9.58
CA GLU A 76 -22.56 -10.12 -10.73
C GLU A 76 -21.78 -10.00 -12.05
N ILE A 77 -20.98 -8.93 -12.20
CA ILE A 77 -20.13 -8.73 -13.38
C ILE A 77 -19.10 -9.85 -13.50
N ARG A 78 -18.43 -10.21 -12.40
CA ARG A 78 -17.44 -11.28 -12.40
C ARG A 78 -18.05 -12.62 -12.78
N GLU A 79 -19.17 -12.99 -12.17
CA GLU A 79 -19.85 -14.26 -12.47
C GLU A 79 -20.32 -14.34 -13.93
N ALA A 80 -20.84 -13.25 -14.49
CA ALA A 80 -21.23 -13.18 -15.90
C ALA A 80 -20.00 -13.30 -16.83
N GLU A 81 -18.89 -12.66 -16.50
CA GLU A 81 -17.65 -12.76 -17.29
C GLU A 81 -17.06 -14.16 -17.25
N GLU A 82 -17.03 -14.81 -16.09
CA GLU A 82 -16.61 -16.20 -15.95
C GLU A 82 -17.50 -17.17 -16.74
N ALA A 83 -18.82 -16.95 -16.75
CA ALA A 83 -19.76 -17.72 -17.57
C ALA A 83 -19.42 -17.55 -19.07
N ASN A 84 -19.14 -16.33 -19.51
CA ASN A 84 -18.73 -16.04 -20.87
C ASN A 84 -17.44 -16.77 -21.27
N LEU A 85 -16.45 -16.80 -20.37
CA LEU A 85 -15.22 -17.58 -20.59
C LEU A 85 -15.47 -19.08 -20.72
N ARG A 86 -16.52 -19.61 -20.08
CA ARG A 86 -16.98 -20.99 -20.23
C ARG A 86 -17.91 -21.22 -21.44
N HIS A 87 -18.11 -20.19 -22.30
CA HIS A 87 -19.04 -20.21 -23.44
C HIS A 87 -20.53 -20.37 -23.07
N GLU A 88 -20.92 -19.93 -21.88
CA GLU A 88 -22.29 -19.95 -21.40
C GLU A 88 -23.07 -18.66 -21.78
N TYR A 89 -22.43 -17.75 -22.46
CA TYR A 89 -22.92 -16.46 -22.99
C TYR A 89 -23.98 -15.78 -22.14
N GLN A 90 -23.52 -15.00 -21.20
CA GLN A 90 -24.37 -14.07 -20.43
C GLN A 90 -24.09 -12.63 -20.86
N GLU A 91 -25.17 -11.86 -21.00
CA GLU A 91 -25.05 -10.43 -21.25
C GLU A 91 -24.54 -9.75 -19.96
N VAL A 92 -23.37 -9.12 -20.05
CA VAL A 92 -22.85 -8.28 -18.96
C VAL A 92 -23.55 -6.93 -19.03
N VAL A 93 -24.62 -6.77 -18.26
CA VAL A 93 -25.32 -5.49 -18.13
C VAL A 93 -24.57 -4.65 -17.10
N LEU A 94 -24.07 -3.49 -17.53
CA LEU A 94 -23.44 -2.55 -16.59
C LEU A 94 -24.51 -2.00 -15.64
N PRO A 95 -24.38 -2.23 -14.33
CA PRO A 95 -25.38 -1.79 -13.36
C PRO A 95 -25.43 -0.26 -13.26
N GLU A 96 -26.55 0.25 -12.75
CA GLU A 96 -26.63 1.66 -12.42
C GLU A 96 -25.66 2.02 -11.30
N GLN A 97 -25.07 3.22 -11.40
CA GLN A 97 -24.16 3.72 -10.38
C GLN A 97 -24.91 3.86 -9.05
N LYS A 98 -24.33 3.33 -7.98
CA LYS A 98 -24.80 3.54 -6.60
C LYS A 98 -24.07 4.70 -5.93
N ASP A 99 -24.75 5.39 -5.06
CA ASP A 99 -24.17 6.38 -4.16
C ASP A 99 -23.70 5.62 -2.90
N LEU A 100 -22.39 5.39 -2.82
CA LEU A 100 -21.77 4.70 -1.70
C LEU A 100 -21.08 5.74 -0.80
N ASP A 101 -21.35 5.68 0.49
CA ASP A 101 -20.70 6.55 1.44
C ASP A 101 -19.26 6.08 1.76
N TYR A 102 -18.51 6.94 2.43
CA TYR A 102 -17.13 6.65 2.86
C TYR A 102 -17.02 5.38 3.74
N TYR A 103 -18.04 5.08 4.53
CA TYR A 103 -18.02 3.96 5.47
C TYR A 103 -18.27 2.62 4.79
N TYR A 104 -18.71 2.60 3.55
CA TYR A 104 -18.97 1.37 2.81
C TYR A 104 -17.76 0.42 2.80
N ALA A 105 -16.54 0.95 2.71
CA ALA A 105 -15.32 0.15 2.70
C ALA A 105 -14.94 -0.43 4.08
N ILE A 106 -15.57 0.01 5.17
CA ILE A 106 -15.26 -0.47 6.53
C ILE A 106 -16.05 -1.76 6.79
N LEU A 107 -15.34 -2.88 6.86
CA LEU A 107 -15.91 -4.20 7.13
C LEU A 107 -16.11 -4.46 8.63
N ALA A 108 -15.18 -3.97 9.46
CA ALA A 108 -15.25 -4.08 10.92
C ALA A 108 -14.36 -3.05 11.60
N GLU A 109 -14.77 -2.63 12.80
CA GLU A 109 -13.94 -1.84 13.72
C GLU A 109 -13.94 -2.50 15.09
N GLU A 110 -12.75 -2.67 15.67
CA GLU A 110 -12.55 -3.25 16.99
C GLU A 110 -11.47 -2.48 17.76
N THR A 111 -11.40 -2.71 19.07
CA THR A 111 -10.28 -2.24 19.90
C THR A 111 -9.74 -3.43 20.69
N ALA A 112 -8.46 -3.70 20.58
CA ALA A 112 -7.79 -4.74 21.35
C ALA A 112 -6.47 -4.21 21.94
N ALA A 113 -6.24 -4.45 23.20
CA ALA A 113 -5.08 -3.98 23.97
C ALA A 113 -4.83 -2.46 23.78
N GLY A 114 -5.90 -1.65 23.75
CA GLY A 114 -5.83 -0.19 23.58
C GLY A 114 -5.55 0.29 22.15
N THR A 115 -5.38 -0.60 21.18
CA THR A 115 -5.14 -0.26 19.78
C THR A 115 -6.43 -0.40 18.98
N LYS A 116 -6.80 0.63 18.23
CA LYS A 116 -7.91 0.59 17.25
C LYS A 116 -7.51 -0.32 16.09
N ILE A 117 -8.45 -1.14 15.64
CA ILE A 117 -8.28 -2.07 14.53
C ILE A 117 -9.41 -1.80 13.54
N VAL A 118 -9.07 -1.59 12.29
CA VAL A 118 -10.04 -1.37 11.22
C VAL A 118 -9.76 -2.38 10.13
N ALA A 119 -10.74 -3.22 9.81
CA ALA A 119 -10.69 -4.07 8.64
C ALA A 119 -11.44 -3.37 7.49
N ARG A 120 -10.76 -3.18 6.36
CA ARG A 120 -11.32 -2.53 5.18
C ARG A 120 -11.37 -3.48 4.00
N LEU A 121 -12.33 -3.20 3.16
CA LEU A 121 -12.40 -3.75 1.81
C LEU A 121 -11.27 -3.14 0.95
N ASP A 122 -10.56 -3.99 0.23
CA ASP A 122 -9.51 -3.58 -0.71
C ASP A 122 -9.66 -4.37 -2.02
N GLY A 123 -10.67 -4.01 -2.81
CA GLY A 123 -11.17 -4.82 -3.92
C GLY A 123 -12.07 -5.96 -3.46
N GLU A 124 -12.34 -6.95 -4.31
CA GLU A 124 -13.27 -8.05 -4.03
C GLU A 124 -12.62 -9.17 -3.20
N ASP A 125 -11.32 -9.37 -3.33
CA ASP A 125 -10.56 -10.52 -2.84
C ASP A 125 -9.39 -10.15 -1.90
N ASN A 126 -9.40 -8.92 -1.37
CA ASN A 126 -8.44 -8.48 -0.38
C ASN A 126 -9.14 -7.85 0.84
N ILE A 127 -8.58 -8.09 2.00
CA ILE A 127 -8.92 -7.41 3.25
C ILE A 127 -7.68 -6.66 3.72
N LEU A 128 -7.80 -5.35 3.96
CA LEU A 128 -6.76 -4.55 4.58
C LEU A 128 -7.08 -4.40 6.07
N VAL A 129 -6.24 -4.95 6.95
CA VAL A 129 -6.34 -4.77 8.41
C VAL A 129 -5.36 -3.70 8.83
N GLU A 130 -5.87 -2.61 9.38
CA GLU A 130 -5.09 -1.47 9.85
C GLU A 130 -5.10 -1.37 11.37
N TYR A 131 -3.99 -0.94 11.95
CA TYR A 131 -3.81 -0.75 13.38
C TYR A 131 -3.46 0.68 13.74
N GLY A 132 -4.13 1.22 14.77
CA GLY A 132 -3.83 2.53 15.34
C GLY A 132 -4.03 3.70 14.38
N GLU A 133 -3.40 4.81 14.73
CA GLU A 133 -3.41 6.03 13.94
C GLU A 133 -2.32 6.01 12.85
N MET A 134 -2.32 7.03 11.98
CA MET A 134 -1.33 7.18 10.90
C MET A 134 0.01 7.68 11.47
N GLU A 135 0.64 6.85 12.30
CA GLU A 135 1.90 7.12 12.98
C GLU A 135 2.88 5.96 12.77
N LEU A 136 4.16 6.28 12.71
CA LEU A 136 5.22 5.27 12.64
C LEU A 136 5.46 4.70 14.04
N ASP A 137 4.99 3.48 14.29
CA ASP A 137 5.16 2.77 15.55
C ASP A 137 5.69 1.36 15.33
N ILE A 138 6.85 1.07 15.91
CA ILE A 138 7.53 -0.23 15.81
C ILE A 138 6.69 -1.35 16.45
N ALA A 139 5.98 -1.06 17.56
CA ALA A 139 5.14 -2.05 18.22
C ALA A 139 3.94 -2.42 17.32
N ILE A 140 3.34 -1.44 16.64
CA ILE A 140 2.29 -1.68 15.65
C ILE A 140 2.83 -2.52 14.49
N ARG A 141 4.00 -2.16 13.95
CA ARG A 141 4.63 -2.95 12.88
C ARG A 141 4.92 -4.39 13.31
N PHE A 142 5.32 -4.59 14.55
CA PHE A 142 5.53 -5.92 15.12
C PHE A 142 4.23 -6.70 15.26
N ARG A 143 3.13 -6.05 15.67
CA ARG A 143 1.79 -6.65 15.73
C ARG A 143 1.32 -7.13 14.37
N VAL A 144 1.53 -6.34 13.31
CA VAL A 144 1.28 -6.74 11.91
C VAL A 144 2.03 -8.03 11.55
N HIS A 145 3.31 -8.10 11.94
CA HIS A 145 4.13 -9.28 11.72
C HIS A 145 3.57 -10.52 12.45
N VAL A 146 3.18 -10.36 13.71
CA VAL A 146 2.63 -11.47 14.50
C VAL A 146 1.32 -11.96 13.90
N LEU A 147 0.40 -11.06 13.51
CA LEU A 147 -0.84 -11.46 12.82
C LEU A 147 -0.53 -12.25 11.55
N MET A 148 0.40 -11.76 10.72
CA MET A 148 0.82 -12.45 9.50
C MET A 148 1.34 -13.86 9.78
N GLN A 149 2.16 -14.03 10.83
CA GLN A 149 2.69 -15.35 11.20
C GLN A 149 1.59 -16.29 11.73
N GLU A 150 0.64 -15.79 12.49
CA GLU A 150 -0.48 -16.60 13.01
C GLU A 150 -1.44 -17.03 11.88
N LEU A 151 -1.70 -16.14 10.90
CA LEU A 151 -2.50 -16.50 9.72
C LEU A 151 -1.82 -17.57 8.87
N LYS A 152 -0.49 -17.52 8.70
CA LYS A 152 0.28 -18.56 7.98
C LYS A 152 0.21 -19.95 8.58
N LYS A 153 -0.13 -20.08 9.87
CA LYS A 153 -0.30 -21.37 10.54
C LYS A 153 -1.67 -22.00 10.30
N LYS A 154 -2.63 -21.22 9.77
CA LYS A 154 -4.00 -21.68 9.55
C LYS A 154 -4.15 -22.21 8.12
N ASP A 155 -5.00 -23.23 7.97
CA ASP A 155 -5.38 -23.75 6.65
C ASP A 155 -6.49 -22.86 6.04
N LEU A 156 -6.09 -21.66 5.63
CA LEU A 156 -6.96 -20.69 4.97
C LEU A 156 -6.53 -20.55 3.51
N PRO A 157 -7.47 -20.34 2.57
CA PRO A 157 -7.14 -20.17 1.16
C PRO A 157 -6.57 -18.77 0.87
N VAL A 158 -5.50 -18.42 1.60
CA VAL A 158 -4.75 -17.18 1.41
C VAL A 158 -3.81 -17.35 0.23
N ILE A 159 -3.84 -16.39 -0.69
CA ILE A 159 -2.95 -16.32 -1.85
C ILE A 159 -1.67 -15.59 -1.47
N ASP A 160 -1.81 -14.41 -0.81
CA ASP A 160 -0.68 -13.62 -0.36
C ASP A 160 -0.99 -12.83 0.91
N LEU A 161 0.07 -12.48 1.66
CA LEU A 161 0.04 -11.65 2.86
C LEU A 161 1.09 -10.57 2.72
N THR A 162 0.66 -9.34 2.48
CA THR A 162 1.55 -8.20 2.28
C THR A 162 1.51 -7.25 3.48
N PRO A 163 2.58 -7.22 4.29
CA PRO A 163 2.64 -6.35 5.46
C PRO A 163 3.11 -4.94 5.09
N GLY A 164 2.32 -3.94 5.43
CA GLY A 164 2.72 -2.53 5.49
C GLY A 164 3.30 -2.16 6.86
N ILE A 165 3.50 -0.86 7.11
CA ILE A 165 4.03 -0.37 8.39
C ILE A 165 3.03 -0.61 9.53
N ARG A 166 1.76 -0.29 9.32
CA ARG A 166 0.69 -0.44 10.31
C ARG A 166 -0.48 -1.27 9.81
N SER A 167 -0.33 -1.95 8.69
CA SER A 167 -1.40 -2.71 8.05
C SER A 167 -0.93 -4.07 7.55
N LEU A 168 -1.88 -4.97 7.37
CA LEU A 168 -1.69 -6.25 6.68
C LEU A 168 -2.77 -6.38 5.61
N GLN A 169 -2.37 -6.47 4.35
CA GLN A 169 -3.25 -6.89 3.28
C GLN A 169 -3.28 -8.41 3.21
N ILE A 170 -4.48 -8.95 3.09
CA ILE A 170 -4.74 -10.37 3.00
C ILE A 170 -5.45 -10.62 1.69
N HIS A 171 -4.70 -11.12 0.69
CA HIS A 171 -5.24 -11.57 -0.59
C HIS A 171 -5.66 -13.03 -0.45
N PHE A 172 -6.90 -13.33 -0.78
CA PHE A 172 -7.48 -14.68 -0.60
C PHE A 172 -8.25 -15.15 -1.84
N ASP A 173 -8.39 -16.46 -1.96
CA ASP A 173 -9.13 -17.11 -3.04
C ASP A 173 -10.64 -17.02 -2.77
N ILE A 174 -11.28 -16.04 -3.40
CA ILE A 174 -12.72 -15.76 -3.26
C ILE A 174 -13.61 -16.91 -3.75
N GLU A 175 -13.08 -17.83 -4.57
CA GLU A 175 -13.80 -19.00 -5.03
C GLU A 175 -13.85 -20.12 -3.98
N LYS A 176 -12.95 -20.08 -2.98
CA LYS A 176 -12.82 -21.08 -1.91
C LYS A 176 -13.40 -20.63 -0.58
N ILE A 177 -13.42 -19.32 -0.33
CA ILE A 177 -13.91 -18.75 0.93
C ILE A 177 -14.59 -17.41 0.65
N SER A 178 -15.73 -17.16 1.29
CA SER A 178 -16.38 -15.85 1.18
C SER A 178 -15.63 -14.77 1.95
N LEU A 179 -15.78 -13.51 1.55
CA LEU A 179 -15.25 -12.34 2.28
C LEU A 179 -15.66 -12.35 3.75
N LYS A 180 -16.91 -12.71 4.05
CA LYS A 180 -17.43 -12.76 5.41
C LYS A 180 -16.73 -13.81 6.28
N GLU A 181 -16.50 -15.00 5.73
CA GLU A 181 -15.82 -16.09 6.45
C GLU A 181 -14.34 -15.76 6.63
N MET A 182 -13.67 -15.20 5.59
CA MET A 182 -12.27 -14.76 5.72
C MET A 182 -12.13 -13.65 6.76
N LEU A 183 -13.02 -12.64 6.74
CA LEU A 183 -13.03 -11.57 7.75
C LEU A 183 -13.19 -12.14 9.15
N ALA A 184 -14.12 -13.09 9.35
CA ALA A 184 -14.32 -13.73 10.65
C ALA A 184 -13.06 -14.47 11.15
N ALA A 185 -12.40 -15.21 10.26
CA ALA A 185 -11.14 -15.91 10.55
C ALA A 185 -10.00 -14.96 10.92
N VAL A 186 -9.89 -13.84 10.21
CA VAL A 186 -8.88 -12.80 10.46
C VAL A 186 -9.11 -12.13 11.81
N LEU A 187 -10.34 -11.70 12.10
CA LEU A 187 -10.69 -11.05 13.37
C LEU A 187 -10.50 -12.00 14.55
N GLU A 188 -10.91 -13.27 14.41
CA GLU A 188 -10.68 -14.29 15.44
C GLU A 188 -9.18 -14.49 15.69
N THR A 189 -8.37 -14.58 14.62
CA THR A 189 -6.91 -14.69 14.77
C THR A 189 -6.35 -13.47 15.50
N ASN A 190 -6.80 -12.27 15.15
CA ASN A 190 -6.34 -11.04 15.78
C ASN A 190 -6.69 -10.98 17.28
N ARG A 191 -7.87 -11.47 17.69
CA ARG A 191 -8.29 -11.51 19.09
C ARG A 191 -7.49 -12.50 19.95
N THR A 192 -6.94 -13.53 19.30
CA THR A 192 -6.17 -14.61 19.97
C THR A 192 -4.66 -14.42 19.83
N LEU A 193 -4.19 -13.27 19.37
CA LEU A 193 -2.75 -12.98 19.29
C LEU A 193 -2.11 -13.06 20.68
N PRO A 194 -0.89 -13.62 20.78
CA PRO A 194 -0.12 -13.57 22.01
C PRO A 194 0.23 -12.13 22.41
N GLU A 195 0.53 -11.93 23.68
CA GLU A 195 1.08 -10.66 24.14
C GLU A 195 2.42 -10.39 23.41
N LEU A 196 2.58 -9.19 22.87
CA LEU A 196 3.75 -8.87 22.03
C LEU A 196 5.07 -8.96 22.78
N SER A 197 5.06 -8.73 24.10
CA SER A 197 6.21 -8.89 25.00
C SER A 197 6.73 -10.33 25.06
N ASP A 198 5.88 -11.30 24.79
CA ASP A 198 6.19 -12.72 24.91
C ASP A 198 6.64 -13.33 23.57
N VAL A 199 6.58 -12.53 22.49
CA VAL A 199 6.95 -12.96 21.14
C VAL A 199 8.41 -12.60 20.84
N THR A 200 9.18 -13.60 20.41
CA THR A 200 10.52 -13.41 19.89
C THR A 200 10.58 -13.79 18.43
N VAL A 201 11.17 -12.92 17.61
CA VAL A 201 11.38 -13.17 16.19
C VAL A 201 12.87 -13.26 15.88
N PRO A 202 13.30 -14.18 15.00
CA PRO A 202 14.67 -14.22 14.53
C PRO A 202 14.99 -12.96 13.71
N SER A 203 16.12 -12.35 13.97
CA SER A 203 16.60 -11.20 13.23
C SER A 203 18.03 -11.44 12.73
N ARG A 204 18.48 -10.59 11.81
CA ARG A 204 19.85 -10.61 11.29
C ARG A 204 20.33 -9.18 11.03
N ILE A 205 21.60 -8.96 11.22
CA ILE A 205 22.26 -7.71 10.82
C ILE A 205 22.90 -7.94 9.45
N ILE A 206 22.63 -7.03 8.52
CA ILE A 206 23.17 -7.07 7.17
C ILE A 206 23.98 -5.79 6.95
N TRP A 207 25.21 -5.94 6.49
CA TRP A 207 26.06 -4.82 6.11
C TRP A 207 25.98 -4.61 4.61
N LEU A 208 25.57 -3.42 4.20
CA LEU A 208 25.42 -3.06 2.78
C LEU A 208 26.40 -1.92 2.44
N PRO A 209 27.03 -1.97 1.24
CA PRO A 209 27.79 -0.83 0.76
C PRO A 209 26.85 0.34 0.47
N LEU A 210 27.25 1.54 0.84
CA LEU A 210 26.52 2.78 0.58
C LEU A 210 27.42 3.75 -0.20
N SER A 211 26.94 4.22 -1.36
CA SER A 211 27.57 5.28 -2.12
C SER A 211 27.00 6.62 -1.65
N TRP A 212 27.85 7.45 -1.05
CA TRP A 212 27.45 8.74 -0.49
C TRP A 212 27.55 9.84 -1.55
N ASP A 213 26.47 10.60 -1.71
CA ASP A 213 26.37 11.74 -2.63
C ASP A 213 26.94 11.44 -4.02
N ASP A 214 26.54 10.30 -4.55
CA ASP A 214 27.04 9.72 -5.81
C ASP A 214 26.81 10.68 -6.99
N PRO A 215 27.76 10.78 -7.94
CA PRO A 215 27.62 11.65 -9.11
C PRO A 215 26.36 11.40 -9.94
N GLN A 216 25.82 10.15 -9.99
CA GLN A 216 24.57 9.85 -10.67
C GLN A 216 23.36 10.40 -9.92
N THR A 217 23.37 10.33 -8.58
CA THR A 217 22.34 10.96 -7.74
C THR A 217 22.35 12.47 -7.89
N GLN A 218 23.53 13.11 -7.89
CA GLN A 218 23.67 14.55 -8.17
C GLN A 218 23.14 14.92 -9.56
N LEU A 219 23.46 14.11 -10.58
CA LEU A 219 22.95 14.30 -11.92
C LEU A 219 21.43 14.16 -11.99
N ALA A 220 20.86 13.18 -11.28
CA ALA A 220 19.41 12.97 -11.19
C ALA A 220 18.72 14.18 -10.55
N ALA A 221 19.21 14.66 -9.40
CA ALA A 221 18.69 15.86 -8.75
C ALA A 221 18.74 17.09 -9.66
N LYS A 222 19.85 17.29 -10.37
CA LYS A 222 20.00 18.38 -11.34
C LYS A 222 19.01 18.28 -12.51
N ARG A 223 18.84 17.09 -13.08
CA ARG A 223 17.87 16.84 -14.15
C ARG A 223 16.45 17.08 -13.67
N TYR A 224 16.10 16.59 -12.50
CA TYR A 224 14.79 16.82 -11.88
C TYR A 224 14.49 18.32 -11.75
N GLN A 225 15.45 19.10 -11.24
CA GLN A 225 15.31 20.55 -11.12
C GLN A 225 15.10 21.23 -12.49
N GLN A 226 15.77 20.75 -13.54
CA GLN A 226 15.66 21.33 -14.86
C GLN A 226 14.39 20.98 -15.61
N THR A 227 13.85 19.78 -15.43
CA THR A 227 12.77 19.22 -16.26
C THR A 227 11.43 19.08 -15.55
N VAL A 228 11.42 18.98 -14.21
CA VAL A 228 10.22 18.72 -13.44
C VAL A 228 9.85 19.91 -12.55
N ARG A 229 10.73 20.27 -11.60
CA ARG A 229 10.46 21.32 -10.62
C ARG A 229 11.68 22.20 -10.36
N PRO A 230 11.77 23.37 -11.01
CA PRO A 230 12.94 24.25 -10.87
C PRO A 230 13.25 24.74 -9.46
N ASN A 231 12.23 24.89 -8.62
CA ASN A 231 12.32 25.37 -7.24
C ASN A 231 12.09 24.26 -6.20
N ALA A 232 12.40 23.00 -6.53
CA ALA A 232 12.33 21.91 -5.58
C ALA A 232 13.26 22.17 -4.38
N PRO A 233 12.78 22.16 -3.13
CA PRO A 233 13.57 22.56 -1.96
C PRO A 233 14.74 21.62 -1.67
N TRP A 234 14.69 20.38 -2.14
CA TRP A 234 15.74 19.37 -2.03
C TRP A 234 16.79 19.42 -3.15
N CYS A 235 16.62 20.32 -4.12
CA CYS A 235 17.56 20.52 -5.23
C CYS A 235 18.41 21.77 -5.00
N PRO A 236 19.64 21.78 -5.51
CA PRO A 236 20.32 20.73 -6.29
C PRO A 236 21.05 19.68 -5.42
N SER A 237 21.03 19.81 -4.09
CA SER A 237 21.77 18.93 -3.15
C SER A 237 20.86 18.39 -2.06
N ASN A 238 20.56 17.10 -2.11
CA ASN A 238 19.78 16.43 -1.08
C ASN A 238 20.49 16.46 0.30
N PRO A 239 21.81 16.22 0.43
CA PRO A 239 22.49 16.34 1.72
C PRO A 239 22.38 17.76 2.33
N GLU A 240 22.46 18.81 1.52
CA GLU A 240 22.29 20.18 2.00
C GLU A 240 20.84 20.45 2.44
N PHE A 241 19.86 19.91 1.73
CA PHE A 241 18.47 20.00 2.14
C PHE A 241 18.25 19.33 3.50
N ILE A 242 18.75 18.09 3.69
CA ILE A 242 18.66 17.35 4.95
C ILE A 242 19.35 18.12 6.09
N ARG A 243 20.56 18.64 5.83
CA ARG A 243 21.28 19.48 6.80
C ARG A 243 20.42 20.64 7.29
N ARG A 244 19.84 21.39 6.36
CA ARG A 244 19.08 22.61 6.61
C ARG A 244 17.79 22.34 7.40
N ILE A 245 16.97 21.35 6.99
CA ILE A 245 15.70 21.06 7.66
C ILE A 245 15.86 20.47 9.04
N ASN A 246 17.02 19.84 9.33
CA ASN A 246 17.35 19.28 10.63
C ASN A 246 18.21 20.21 11.51
N GLY A 247 18.57 21.39 11.00
CA GLY A 247 19.38 22.36 11.77
C GLY A 247 20.81 21.89 12.08
N LEU A 248 21.39 21.05 11.22
CA LEU A 248 22.74 20.53 11.39
C LEU A 248 23.80 21.55 10.93
N ASP A 249 24.97 21.53 11.54
CA ASP A 249 26.03 22.51 11.28
C ASP A 249 26.72 22.26 9.92
N SER A 250 26.91 21.00 9.54
CA SER A 250 27.63 20.65 8.31
C SER A 250 27.04 19.44 7.59
N ILE A 251 27.38 19.30 6.29
CA ILE A 251 27.06 18.07 5.50
C ILE A 251 27.81 16.86 6.10
N GLY A 252 28.97 17.07 6.72
CA GLY A 252 29.69 16.02 7.43
C GLY A 252 28.89 15.44 8.60
N ASP A 253 28.09 16.25 9.29
CA ASP A 253 27.20 15.75 10.36
C ASP A 253 26.09 14.89 9.81
N VAL A 254 25.53 15.27 8.66
CA VAL A 254 24.54 14.42 7.96
C VAL A 254 25.14 13.07 7.60
N GLN A 255 26.35 13.08 7.02
CA GLN A 255 27.06 11.86 6.65
C GLN A 255 27.33 10.97 7.87
N ASN A 256 27.86 11.54 8.95
CA ASN A 256 28.14 10.80 10.16
C ASN A 256 26.89 10.16 10.75
N ILE A 257 25.76 10.91 10.84
CA ILE A 257 24.51 10.38 11.35
C ILE A 257 24.02 9.20 10.47
N VAL A 258 24.09 9.33 9.14
CA VAL A 258 23.66 8.28 8.23
C VAL A 258 24.55 7.03 8.34
N PHE A 259 25.87 7.19 8.45
CA PHE A 259 26.79 6.05 8.48
C PHE A 259 26.89 5.37 9.86
N ASP A 260 26.67 6.10 10.94
CA ASP A 260 26.74 5.58 12.30
C ASP A 260 25.43 4.96 12.80
N ALA A 261 24.32 5.17 12.07
CA ALA A 261 23.01 4.67 12.46
C ALA A 261 22.83 3.19 12.15
N ASP A 262 22.18 2.49 13.07
CA ASP A 262 21.60 1.16 12.81
C ASP A 262 20.16 1.33 12.28
N TYR A 263 19.87 0.73 11.13
CA TYR A 263 18.58 0.83 10.48
C TYR A 263 17.74 -0.41 10.70
N LEU A 264 16.54 -0.24 11.24
CA LEU A 264 15.55 -1.31 11.31
C LEU A 264 14.71 -1.31 10.02
N VAL A 265 14.75 -2.41 9.27
CA VAL A 265 13.91 -2.57 8.09
C VAL A 265 12.48 -2.90 8.54
N LEU A 266 11.57 -1.97 8.36
CA LEU A 266 10.14 -2.12 8.69
C LEU A 266 9.34 -2.76 7.56
N GLY A 267 9.76 -2.59 6.32
CA GLY A 267 9.15 -3.13 5.13
C GLY A 267 10.06 -2.93 3.91
N LEU A 268 9.77 -3.62 2.84
CA LEU A 268 10.39 -3.41 1.53
C LEU A 268 9.29 -2.95 0.59
N GLY A 269 9.47 -1.80 -0.01
CA GLY A 269 8.57 -1.23 -1.00
C GLY A 269 9.35 -0.78 -2.22
N ASP A 270 8.64 -0.37 -3.25
CA ASP A 270 9.24 0.20 -4.44
C ASP A 270 9.63 1.67 -4.20
N VAL A 271 10.76 2.05 -4.75
CA VAL A 271 11.23 3.43 -4.79
C VAL A 271 10.99 3.98 -6.19
N TYR A 272 10.17 5.02 -6.28
CA TYR A 272 10.01 5.75 -7.53
C TYR A 272 11.25 6.60 -7.80
N LEU A 273 11.88 6.39 -8.97
CA LEU A 273 13.03 7.19 -9.40
C LEU A 273 12.64 8.66 -9.46
N GLY A 274 13.38 9.49 -8.73
CA GLY A 274 13.18 10.93 -8.68
C GLY A 274 12.31 11.43 -7.52
N ALA A 275 11.76 10.56 -6.68
CA ALA A 275 11.26 10.97 -5.39
C ALA A 275 12.42 11.09 -4.40
N PRO A 276 12.64 12.24 -3.76
CA PRO A 276 13.60 12.31 -2.67
C PRO A 276 13.01 11.55 -1.47
N VAL A 277 13.68 10.55 -1.04
CA VAL A 277 13.36 9.79 0.17
C VAL A 277 13.99 10.48 1.37
#